data_8d4a7909869501f2b55a0fd3bcaa991e
#
_entry.id   8d4a7909869501f2b55a0fd3bcaa991e
#
_cell.length_a   1.000
_cell.length_b   1.000
_cell.length_c   1.000
_cell.angle_alpha   90.00
_cell.angle_beta   90.00
_cell.angle_gamma   90.00
#
_symmetry.space_group_name_H-M   'P 1'
#
loop_
_entity.id
_entity.type
_entity.pdbx_description
1 polymer ?
#
loop_
_entity_poly.entity_id
_entity_poly.type
_entity_poly.pdbx_seq_one_letter_code
_entity_poly.pdbx_strand_id
1 'polypeptide(L)'
;MKDEILPRVNDYLMKIEITGNAEEIMQAIERKAHVVIPYDLPLASEVEIKEKASTHGTLVLGPGCSTSFVDGKGFGVWNSLRRGPVGLVGTTSSGLRAISCLLNPIGISHSLFVGARDLSQSVGGLGTLTATRFLEEDEQTEVIVIVGIAPPSSVERNLADLVKTLKKPCVFCLPGSKTPSEVKKYETIEETVRAVAGILGKKISFMHQSRKSWREKAQNLHMGRNICGGYILGDSCAPKHSSF
;
A
#
# COMPACT_ATOMS: atom_id res chain seq x y z
N MET A 1 -22.23 3.77 32.08
CA MET A 1 -21.04 3.39 31.32
C MET A 1 -21.11 4.24 30.05
N LYS A 2 -20.23 5.23 29.95
CA LYS A 2 -20.14 6.09 28.76
C LYS A 2 -19.42 5.27 27.69
N ASP A 3 -20.08 5.06 26.56
CA ASP A 3 -19.45 4.55 25.35
C ASP A 3 -18.30 5.50 24.98
N GLU A 4 -17.07 5.08 25.19
CA GLU A 4 -15.92 5.73 24.58
C GLU A 4 -16.04 5.49 23.08
N ILE A 5 -16.58 6.49 22.39
CA ILE A 5 -16.59 6.55 20.93
C ILE A 5 -15.13 6.63 20.53
N LEU A 6 -14.59 5.51 20.03
CA LEU A 6 -13.29 5.49 19.38
C LEU A 6 -13.29 6.57 18.28
N PRO A 7 -12.29 7.46 18.25
CA PRO A 7 -12.25 8.52 17.24
C PRO A 7 -12.28 7.90 15.84
N ARG A 8 -13.11 8.42 14.97
CA ARG A 8 -13.25 7.94 13.59
C ARG A 8 -11.91 8.06 12.87
N VAL A 9 -11.60 7.11 11.98
CA VAL A 9 -10.36 7.11 11.16
C VAL A 9 -10.14 8.48 10.48
N ASN A 10 -11.20 9.19 10.08
CA ASN A 10 -11.14 10.55 9.55
C ASN A 10 -10.52 11.58 10.51
N ASP A 11 -10.60 11.39 11.83
CA ASP A 11 -10.00 12.30 12.81
C ASP A 11 -8.48 12.07 12.92
N TYR A 12 -7.99 10.86 12.60
CA TYR A 12 -6.57 10.53 12.56
C TYR A 12 -5.85 11.08 11.32
N LEU A 13 -6.53 11.16 10.18
CA LEU A 13 -5.95 11.67 8.92
C LEU A 13 -5.65 13.18 8.96
N MET A 14 -6.19 13.91 9.92
CA MET A 14 -5.92 15.34 10.12
C MET A 14 -4.51 15.62 10.68
N LYS A 15 -3.75 14.59 11.09
CA LYS A 15 -2.41 14.74 11.69
C LYS A 15 -1.37 13.89 10.97
N ILE A 16 -1.13 14.19 9.69
CA ILE A 16 -0.01 13.60 8.95
C ILE A 16 1.13 14.62 8.90
N GLU A 17 2.27 14.28 9.48
CA GLU A 17 3.48 15.09 9.44
C GLU A 17 4.48 14.51 8.43
N ILE A 18 5.11 15.37 7.64
CA ILE A 18 6.14 14.96 6.66
C ILE A 18 7.48 15.43 7.17
N THR A 19 8.32 14.53 7.61
CA THR A 19 9.65 14.86 8.13
C THR A 19 10.66 13.73 7.88
N GLY A 20 11.93 14.08 7.80
CA GLY A 20 13.05 13.14 7.73
C GLY A 20 13.98 13.22 8.94
N ASN A 21 13.68 14.09 9.89
CA ASN A 21 14.45 14.24 11.13
C ASN A 21 13.95 13.20 12.15
N ALA A 22 14.84 12.34 12.65
CA ALA A 22 14.48 11.27 13.58
C ALA A 22 13.85 11.79 14.89
N GLU A 23 14.32 12.91 15.41
CA GLU A 23 13.79 13.51 16.63
C GLU A 23 12.36 14.04 16.42
N GLU A 24 12.10 14.73 15.31
CA GLU A 24 10.78 15.21 14.95
C GLU A 24 9.80 14.05 14.71
N ILE A 25 10.27 12.96 14.08
CA ILE A 25 9.48 11.74 13.89
C ILE A 25 9.06 11.17 15.25
N MET A 26 9.99 11.05 16.18
CA MET A 26 9.72 10.50 17.50
C MET A 26 8.71 11.36 18.28
N GLN A 27 8.84 12.69 18.20
CA GLN A 27 7.90 13.63 18.80
C GLN A 27 6.52 13.56 18.14
N ALA A 28 6.44 13.41 16.82
CA ALA A 28 5.19 13.24 16.09
C ALA A 28 4.44 11.97 16.56
N ILE A 29 5.16 10.85 16.69
CA ILE A 29 4.61 9.59 17.20
C ILE A 29 4.05 9.76 18.63
N GLU A 30 4.76 10.46 19.52
CA GLU A 30 4.28 10.76 20.87
C GLU A 30 2.98 11.56 20.89
N ARG A 31 2.83 12.47 19.95
CA ARG A 31 1.58 13.24 19.73
C ARG A 31 0.50 12.45 18.99
N LYS A 32 0.74 11.16 18.70
CA LYS A 32 -0.13 10.29 17.90
C LYS A 32 -0.42 10.84 16.50
N ALA A 33 0.55 11.57 15.91
CA ALA A 33 0.47 11.97 14.53
C ALA A 33 1.01 10.86 13.63
N HIS A 34 0.38 10.62 12.50
CA HIS A 34 0.91 9.75 11.46
C HIS A 34 2.07 10.46 10.76
N VAL A 35 3.06 9.69 10.29
CA VAL A 35 4.28 10.27 9.74
C VAL A 35 4.54 9.75 8.32
N VAL A 36 4.95 10.65 7.43
CA VAL A 36 5.51 10.32 6.12
C VAL A 36 6.99 10.65 6.12
N ILE A 37 7.82 9.65 5.86
CA ILE A 37 9.29 9.78 5.82
C ILE A 37 9.75 9.65 4.38
N PRO A 38 10.02 10.79 3.67
CA PRO A 38 10.36 10.76 2.24
C PRO A 38 11.80 10.35 1.96
N TYR A 39 12.67 10.34 2.97
CA TYR A 39 14.09 9.99 2.85
C TYR A 39 14.39 8.64 3.48
N ASP A 40 15.54 8.07 3.10
CA ASP A 40 16.06 6.87 3.76
C ASP A 40 16.57 7.21 5.17
N LEU A 41 16.47 6.22 6.05
CA LEU A 41 17.01 6.28 7.41
C LEU A 41 18.02 5.14 7.65
N PRO A 42 18.96 5.29 8.59
CA PRO A 42 19.73 4.17 9.10
C PRO A 42 18.81 3.05 9.63
N LEU A 43 19.19 1.79 9.44
CA LEU A 43 18.37 0.64 9.84
C LEU A 43 18.00 0.67 11.32
N ALA A 44 18.94 1.02 12.20
CA ALA A 44 18.67 1.10 13.64
C ALA A 44 17.59 2.13 13.96
N SER A 45 17.64 3.31 13.34
CA SER A 45 16.63 4.35 13.53
C SER A 45 15.25 3.91 12.95
N GLU A 46 15.25 3.20 11.81
CA GLU A 46 14.01 2.67 11.25
C GLU A 46 13.34 1.69 12.21
N VAL A 47 14.10 0.76 12.79
CA VAL A 47 13.59 -0.22 13.75
C VAL A 47 13.01 0.49 14.98
N GLU A 48 13.76 1.40 15.61
CA GLU A 48 13.33 2.14 16.79
C GLU A 48 12.04 2.94 16.54
N ILE A 49 11.98 3.66 15.41
CA ILE A 49 10.80 4.45 15.02
C ILE A 49 9.58 3.54 14.84
N LYS A 50 9.73 2.41 14.15
CA LYS A 50 8.60 1.51 13.90
C LYS A 50 8.14 0.75 15.13
N GLU A 51 9.05 0.38 16.03
CA GLU A 51 8.70 -0.18 17.34
C GLU A 51 7.88 0.82 18.15
N LYS A 52 8.34 2.07 18.25
CA LYS A 52 7.61 3.13 18.94
C LYS A 52 6.25 3.39 18.27
N ALA A 53 6.21 3.49 16.97
CA ALA A 53 4.97 3.71 16.21
C ALA A 53 3.95 2.58 16.44
N SER A 54 4.41 1.34 16.45
CA SER A 54 3.55 0.17 16.71
C SER A 54 2.92 0.22 18.09
N THR A 55 3.67 0.64 19.12
CA THR A 55 3.14 0.76 20.49
C THR A 55 2.16 1.92 20.67
N HIS A 56 2.27 2.97 19.85
CA HIS A 56 1.37 4.14 19.88
C HIS A 56 0.20 4.05 18.89
N GLY A 57 0.10 2.98 18.12
CA GLY A 57 -0.91 2.85 17.05
C GLY A 57 -0.75 3.89 15.93
N THR A 58 0.48 4.37 15.71
CA THR A 58 0.79 5.42 14.75
C THR A 58 1.28 4.83 13.44
N LEU A 59 0.72 5.31 12.33
CA LEU A 59 1.14 4.90 11.00
C LEU A 59 2.42 5.62 10.59
N VAL A 60 3.43 4.87 10.16
CA VAL A 60 4.68 5.39 9.58
C VAL A 60 4.78 4.93 8.14
N LEU A 61 4.70 5.88 7.21
CA LEU A 61 4.85 5.67 5.77
C LEU A 61 6.30 5.93 5.36
N GLY A 62 7.00 4.90 4.99
CA GLY A 62 8.44 4.93 4.71
C GLY A 62 9.26 4.08 5.67
N PRO A 63 10.60 4.29 5.74
CA PRO A 63 11.44 5.32 5.06
C PRO A 63 11.45 5.23 3.53
N GLY A 64 11.87 6.33 2.88
CA GLY A 64 11.93 6.42 1.42
C GLY A 64 10.55 6.48 0.78
N CYS A 65 9.54 7.06 1.46
CA CYS A 65 8.17 7.14 0.96
C CYS A 65 8.09 8.08 -0.24
N SER A 66 8.02 7.48 -1.43
CA SER A 66 7.78 8.20 -2.69
C SER A 66 6.39 7.89 -3.27
N THR A 67 5.59 7.08 -2.59
CA THR A 67 4.40 6.49 -3.18
C THR A 67 3.42 6.06 -2.08
N SER A 68 2.61 6.97 -1.57
CA SER A 68 1.49 6.63 -0.68
C SER A 68 0.26 7.43 -1.05
N PHE A 69 -0.89 6.83 -0.86
CA PHE A 69 -2.19 7.43 -1.11
C PHE A 69 -3.07 7.16 0.11
N VAL A 70 -3.51 8.23 0.75
CA VAL A 70 -4.26 8.16 2.00
C VAL A 70 -5.50 9.02 1.86
N ASP A 71 -6.66 8.43 1.98
CA ASP A 71 -7.96 9.11 1.92
C ASP A 71 -8.10 10.13 0.77
N GLY A 72 -7.74 9.71 -0.43
CA GLY A 72 -7.84 10.57 -1.61
C GLY A 72 -6.66 11.51 -1.83
N LYS A 73 -5.67 11.55 -0.93
CA LYS A 73 -4.47 12.39 -1.04
C LYS A 73 -3.24 11.56 -1.36
N GLY A 74 -2.53 11.93 -2.42
CA GLY A 74 -1.26 11.30 -2.81
C GLY A 74 -0.07 11.97 -2.14
N PHE A 75 0.86 11.15 -1.62
CA PHE A 75 2.16 11.57 -1.11
C PHE A 75 3.24 11.01 -2.02
N GLY A 76 3.96 11.90 -2.71
CA GLY A 76 4.98 11.52 -3.69
C GLY A 76 4.43 11.44 -5.12
N VAL A 77 4.91 10.47 -5.91
CA VAL A 77 4.56 10.34 -7.33
C VAL A 77 3.31 9.47 -7.51
N TRP A 78 2.17 10.11 -7.69
CA TRP A 78 0.90 9.43 -7.94
C TRP A 78 0.13 10.01 -9.14
N ASN A 79 -0.56 9.10 -9.85
CA ASN A 79 -1.68 9.47 -10.70
C ASN A 79 -2.94 9.64 -9.85
N SER A 80 -3.97 10.27 -10.38
CA SER A 80 -5.27 10.31 -9.72
C SER A 80 -5.83 8.89 -9.59
N LEU A 81 -6.13 8.46 -8.37
CA LEU A 81 -6.78 7.18 -8.08
C LEU A 81 -8.25 7.43 -7.70
N ARG A 82 -9.10 6.54 -8.18
CA ARG A 82 -10.50 6.51 -7.77
C ARG A 82 -10.59 6.00 -6.34
N ARG A 83 -11.37 6.70 -5.51
CA ARG A 83 -11.70 6.19 -4.16
C ARG A 83 -12.58 4.93 -4.25
N GLY A 84 -12.32 3.98 -3.39
CA GLY A 84 -13.05 2.72 -3.35
C GLY A 84 -12.60 1.79 -2.22
N PRO A 85 -13.01 0.52 -2.24
CA PRO A 85 -12.96 -0.36 -1.08
C PRO A 85 -11.63 -1.09 -0.88
N VAL A 86 -10.61 -0.85 -1.71
CA VAL A 86 -9.37 -1.64 -1.64
C VAL A 86 -8.29 -0.90 -0.86
N GLY A 87 -7.87 -1.48 0.26
CA GLY A 87 -6.71 -1.03 1.03
C GLY A 87 -5.45 -1.81 0.65
N LEU A 88 -4.36 -1.09 0.38
CA LEU A 88 -3.08 -1.66 -0.01
C LEU A 88 -2.01 -1.31 1.02
N VAL A 89 -1.22 -2.30 1.42
CA VAL A 89 0.02 -2.11 2.18
C VAL A 89 1.16 -2.71 1.39
N GLY A 90 2.28 -2.01 1.26
CA GLY A 90 3.38 -2.59 0.51
C GLY A 90 4.76 -2.03 0.84
N THR A 91 5.75 -2.85 0.50
CA THR A 91 7.18 -2.56 0.68
C THR A 91 7.89 -2.25 -0.64
N THR A 92 7.16 -2.28 -1.76
CA THR A 92 7.71 -1.93 -3.07
C THR A 92 6.85 -0.84 -3.72
N SER A 93 7.46 0.31 -4.04
CA SER A 93 6.76 1.42 -4.69
C SER A 93 6.20 1.03 -6.06
N SER A 94 6.98 0.28 -6.86
CA SER A 94 6.55 -0.21 -8.17
C SER A 94 5.39 -1.20 -8.07
N GLY A 95 5.45 -2.13 -7.11
CA GLY A 95 4.37 -3.10 -6.86
C GLY A 95 3.06 -2.41 -6.45
N LEU A 96 3.14 -1.47 -5.48
CA LEU A 96 1.98 -0.68 -5.07
C LEU A 96 1.37 0.11 -6.22
N ARG A 97 2.21 0.76 -7.03
CA ARG A 97 1.73 1.53 -8.19
C ARG A 97 1.07 0.64 -9.23
N ALA A 98 1.68 -0.49 -9.57
CA ALA A 98 1.15 -1.41 -10.55
C ALA A 98 -0.22 -1.98 -10.12
N ILE A 99 -0.32 -2.46 -8.88
CA ILE A 99 -1.58 -3.02 -8.38
C ILE A 99 -2.67 -1.95 -8.21
N SER A 100 -2.29 -0.74 -7.75
CA SER A 100 -3.22 0.38 -7.65
C SER A 100 -3.79 0.79 -9.00
N CYS A 101 -2.95 0.82 -10.05
CA CYS A 101 -3.41 1.12 -11.40
C CYS A 101 -4.41 0.09 -11.91
N LEU A 102 -4.14 -1.20 -11.68
CA LEU A 102 -5.03 -2.28 -12.15
C LEU A 102 -6.34 -2.34 -11.35
N LEU A 103 -6.31 -2.00 -10.06
CA LEU A 103 -7.49 -1.93 -9.19
C LEU A 103 -8.22 -0.58 -9.24
N ASN A 104 -7.68 0.42 -9.95
CA ASN A 104 -8.29 1.74 -10.04
C ASN A 104 -9.76 1.74 -10.53
N PRO A 105 -10.19 0.86 -11.45
CA PRO A 105 -11.60 0.76 -11.83
C PRO A 105 -12.53 0.36 -10.67
N ILE A 106 -12.03 -0.42 -9.71
CA ILE A 106 -12.75 -0.78 -8.47
C ILE A 106 -12.65 0.36 -7.46
N GLY A 107 -11.47 0.95 -7.32
CA GLY A 107 -11.14 2.04 -6.43
C GLY A 107 -10.30 1.61 -5.23
N ILE A 108 -9.53 2.57 -4.73
CA ILE A 108 -8.57 2.42 -3.66
C ILE A 108 -8.98 3.30 -2.48
N SER A 109 -9.07 2.74 -1.28
CA SER A 109 -9.23 3.51 -0.04
C SER A 109 -7.90 4.14 0.35
N HIS A 110 -6.90 3.29 0.51
CA HIS A 110 -5.54 3.67 0.89
C HIS A 110 -4.53 2.83 0.12
N SER A 111 -3.34 3.39 -0.11
CA SER A 111 -2.17 2.67 -0.61
C SER A 111 -0.95 3.12 0.20
N LEU A 112 -0.51 2.27 1.12
CA LEU A 112 0.40 2.60 2.20
C LEU A 112 1.77 1.98 1.93
N PHE A 113 2.77 2.82 1.61
CA PHE A 113 4.16 2.38 1.49
C PHE A 113 4.84 2.41 2.85
N VAL A 114 5.19 1.27 3.38
CA VAL A 114 5.74 1.12 4.73
C VAL A 114 7.27 0.97 4.77
N GLY A 115 7.95 1.22 3.67
CA GLY A 115 9.41 1.15 3.55
C GLY A 115 9.90 -0.17 2.94
N ALA A 116 10.96 -0.06 2.14
CA ALA A 116 11.47 -1.20 1.36
C ALA A 116 12.03 -2.34 2.23
N ARG A 117 12.53 -2.03 3.42
CA ARG A 117 13.13 -3.00 4.36
C ARG A 117 12.14 -3.55 5.39
N ASP A 118 10.88 -3.12 5.36
CA ASP A 118 9.92 -3.44 6.42
C ASP A 118 9.76 -4.95 6.63
N LEU A 119 9.66 -5.72 5.55
CA LEU A 119 9.55 -7.19 5.62
C LEU A 119 10.89 -7.93 5.85
N SER A 120 11.98 -7.21 6.12
CA SER A 120 13.25 -7.87 6.49
C SER A 120 13.17 -8.48 7.90
N GLN A 121 14.12 -9.40 8.18
CA GLN A 121 14.25 -9.99 9.51
C GLN A 121 14.49 -8.95 10.61
N SER A 122 15.22 -7.88 10.29
CA SER A 122 15.60 -6.83 11.26
C SER A 122 14.43 -5.94 11.64
N VAL A 123 13.55 -5.61 10.69
CA VAL A 123 12.37 -4.75 10.94
C VAL A 123 11.15 -5.58 11.34
N GLY A 124 11.09 -6.85 10.93
CA GLY A 124 10.08 -7.80 11.39
C GLY A 124 8.66 -7.56 10.86
N GLY A 125 8.46 -6.67 9.88
CA GLY A 125 7.14 -6.36 9.32
C GLY A 125 6.32 -5.38 10.17
N LEU A 126 6.93 -4.65 11.10
CA LEU A 126 6.24 -3.77 12.05
C LEU A 126 5.36 -2.72 11.35
N GLY A 127 5.85 -2.09 10.28
CA GLY A 127 5.07 -1.14 9.50
C GLY A 127 3.90 -1.80 8.79
N THR A 128 4.12 -2.98 8.20
CA THR A 128 3.06 -3.76 7.54
C THR A 128 1.99 -4.19 8.54
N LEU A 129 2.37 -4.66 9.73
CA LEU A 129 1.44 -5.06 10.78
C LEU A 129 0.58 -3.86 11.25
N THR A 130 1.21 -2.70 11.49
CA THR A 130 0.52 -1.49 11.93
C THR A 130 -0.43 -0.96 10.85
N ALA A 131 0.05 -0.89 9.60
CA ALA A 131 -0.76 -0.43 8.47
C ALA A 131 -1.94 -1.38 8.17
N THR A 132 -1.75 -2.68 8.36
CA THR A 132 -2.84 -3.65 8.19
C THR A 132 -3.93 -3.47 9.25
N ARG A 133 -3.58 -3.22 10.51
CA ARG A 133 -4.56 -2.89 11.56
C ARG A 133 -5.30 -1.58 11.27
N PHE A 134 -4.58 -0.57 10.79
CA PHE A 134 -5.19 0.69 10.35
C PHE A 134 -6.26 0.45 9.26
N LEU A 135 -5.97 -0.37 8.25
CA LEU A 135 -6.93 -0.71 7.20
C LEU A 135 -8.09 -1.57 7.71
N GLU A 136 -7.86 -2.40 8.72
CA GLU A 136 -8.94 -3.17 9.37
C GLU A 136 -9.97 -2.26 10.06
N GLU A 137 -9.51 -1.16 10.65
CA GLU A 137 -10.36 -0.18 11.35
C GLU A 137 -11.02 0.82 10.38
N ASP A 138 -10.47 1.01 9.16
CA ASP A 138 -10.99 1.97 8.19
C ASP A 138 -12.33 1.51 7.58
N GLU A 139 -13.39 2.29 7.77
CA GLU A 139 -14.74 1.96 7.29
C GLU A 139 -14.85 1.87 5.75
N GLN A 140 -13.96 2.53 4.99
CA GLN A 140 -13.98 2.50 3.52
C GLN A 140 -13.30 1.26 2.96
N THR A 141 -12.43 0.61 3.72
CA THR A 141 -11.69 -0.57 3.28
C THR A 141 -12.55 -1.83 3.48
N GLU A 142 -12.82 -2.57 2.42
CA GLU A 142 -13.54 -3.85 2.45
C GLU A 142 -12.61 -5.05 2.22
N VAL A 143 -11.46 -4.83 1.57
CA VAL A 143 -10.45 -5.86 1.32
C VAL A 143 -9.06 -5.29 1.46
N ILE A 144 -8.17 -6.05 2.07
CA ILE A 144 -6.78 -5.66 2.32
C ILE A 144 -5.86 -6.49 1.42
N VAL A 145 -4.85 -5.83 0.85
CA VAL A 145 -3.82 -6.49 0.04
C VAL A 145 -2.44 -6.13 0.57
N ILE A 146 -1.64 -7.12 0.91
CA ILE A 146 -0.24 -6.94 1.30
C ILE A 146 0.64 -7.27 0.10
N VAL A 147 1.46 -6.29 -0.33
CA VAL A 147 2.29 -6.37 -1.54
C VAL A 147 3.77 -6.23 -1.16
N GLY A 148 4.59 -7.20 -1.55
CA GLY A 148 6.01 -7.15 -1.23
C GLY A 148 6.82 -8.22 -1.92
N ILE A 149 8.06 -8.35 -1.50
CA ILE A 149 8.94 -9.46 -1.84
C ILE A 149 8.78 -10.51 -0.74
N ALA A 150 8.96 -11.78 -1.07
CA ALA A 150 8.88 -12.87 -0.11
C ALA A 150 9.72 -12.59 1.16
N PRO A 151 9.09 -12.46 2.33
CA PRO A 151 9.80 -12.21 3.57
C PRO A 151 10.43 -13.49 4.13
N PRO A 152 11.31 -13.36 5.13
CA PRO A 152 11.72 -14.50 5.95
C PRO A 152 10.49 -15.20 6.57
N SER A 153 10.55 -16.53 6.72
CA SER A 153 9.41 -17.33 7.18
C SER A 153 8.88 -16.92 8.56
N SER A 154 9.72 -16.39 9.45
CA SER A 154 9.29 -15.85 10.74
C SER A 154 8.39 -14.63 10.58
N VAL A 155 8.79 -13.68 9.74
CA VAL A 155 8.04 -12.46 9.45
C VAL A 155 6.72 -12.79 8.75
N GLU A 156 6.76 -13.69 7.78
CA GLU A 156 5.54 -14.11 7.07
C GLU A 156 4.54 -14.80 8.01
N ARG A 157 5.01 -15.63 8.94
CA ARG A 157 4.13 -16.23 9.95
C ARG A 157 3.45 -15.17 10.84
N ASN A 158 4.20 -14.16 11.30
CA ASN A 158 3.63 -13.07 12.10
C ASN A 158 2.54 -12.32 11.34
N LEU A 159 2.75 -12.07 10.03
CA LEU A 159 1.71 -11.47 9.16
C LEU A 159 0.50 -12.38 9.02
N ALA A 160 0.72 -13.66 8.78
CA ALA A 160 -0.36 -14.63 8.66
C ALA A 160 -1.19 -14.75 9.95
N ASP A 161 -0.53 -14.72 11.10
CA ASP A 161 -1.21 -14.77 12.40
C ASP A 161 -2.02 -13.52 12.67
N LEU A 162 -1.54 -12.33 12.29
CA LEU A 162 -2.36 -11.13 12.31
C LEU A 162 -3.59 -11.29 11.41
N VAL A 163 -3.40 -11.74 10.17
CA VAL A 163 -4.50 -11.84 9.20
C VAL A 163 -5.62 -12.77 9.67
N LYS A 164 -5.32 -13.82 10.46
CA LYS A 164 -6.34 -14.69 11.07
C LYS A 164 -7.25 -13.94 12.06
N THR A 165 -6.79 -12.83 12.62
CA THR A 165 -7.57 -12.03 13.57
C THR A 165 -8.44 -10.96 12.90
N LEU A 166 -8.23 -10.69 11.61
CA LEU A 166 -8.95 -9.68 10.86
C LEU A 166 -10.37 -10.17 10.52
N LYS A 167 -11.31 -9.23 10.50
CA LYS A 167 -12.68 -9.44 9.99
C LYS A 167 -12.74 -9.28 8.48
N LYS A 168 -11.90 -8.40 7.93
CA LYS A 168 -11.84 -8.10 6.50
C LYS A 168 -11.00 -9.13 5.76
N PRO A 169 -11.42 -9.54 4.56
CA PRO A 169 -10.60 -10.40 3.71
C PRO A 169 -9.23 -9.77 3.46
N CYS A 170 -8.18 -10.56 3.63
CA CYS A 170 -6.81 -10.15 3.33
C CYS A 170 -6.14 -11.16 2.39
N VAL A 171 -5.39 -10.66 1.42
CA VAL A 171 -4.64 -11.47 0.46
C VAL A 171 -3.21 -10.98 0.34
N PHE A 172 -2.29 -11.90 0.06
CA PHE A 172 -0.87 -11.61 -0.12
C PHE A 172 -0.49 -11.66 -1.60
N CYS A 173 0.21 -10.63 -2.07
CA CYS A 173 0.99 -10.60 -3.30
C CYS A 173 2.47 -10.62 -2.91
N LEU A 174 3.00 -11.82 -2.67
CA LEU A 174 4.37 -12.04 -2.17
C LEU A 174 5.10 -13.04 -3.08
N PRO A 175 5.51 -12.63 -4.28
CA PRO A 175 6.21 -13.49 -5.24
C PRO A 175 7.42 -14.19 -4.62
N GLY A 176 7.53 -15.50 -4.84
CA GLY A 176 8.61 -16.32 -4.31
C GLY A 176 8.45 -16.77 -2.86
N SER A 177 7.35 -16.47 -2.19
CA SER A 177 7.07 -16.96 -0.85
C SER A 177 6.81 -18.48 -0.86
N LYS A 178 7.56 -19.20 -0.05
CA LYS A 178 7.43 -20.67 0.13
C LYS A 178 6.87 -21.05 1.49
N THR A 179 6.63 -20.10 2.37
CA THR A 179 6.12 -20.37 3.72
C THR A 179 4.70 -20.90 3.64
N PRO A 180 4.39 -22.06 4.20
CA PRO A 180 3.01 -22.53 4.30
C PRO A 180 2.15 -21.54 5.08
N SER A 181 0.98 -21.20 4.54
CA SER A 181 0.07 -20.24 5.16
C SER A 181 -1.36 -20.57 4.75
N GLU A 182 -2.30 -20.34 5.67
CA GLU A 182 -3.74 -20.40 5.39
C GLU A 182 -4.23 -19.16 4.63
N VAL A 183 -3.41 -18.07 4.64
CA VAL A 183 -3.71 -16.85 3.90
C VAL A 183 -3.51 -17.08 2.41
N LYS A 184 -4.46 -16.63 1.60
CA LYS A 184 -4.37 -16.71 0.14
C LYS A 184 -3.21 -15.89 -0.37
N LYS A 185 -2.26 -16.54 -1.03
CA LYS A 185 -1.06 -15.93 -1.64
C LYS A 185 -1.10 -16.07 -3.14
N TYR A 186 -0.60 -15.04 -3.81
CA TYR A 186 -0.52 -14.98 -5.27
C TYR A 186 0.88 -14.58 -5.69
N GLU A 187 1.35 -15.19 -6.77
CA GLU A 187 2.69 -14.97 -7.33
C GLU A 187 2.72 -13.76 -8.27
N THR A 188 1.57 -13.37 -8.81
CA THR A 188 1.48 -12.27 -9.77
C THR A 188 0.48 -11.21 -9.32
N ILE A 189 0.72 -9.98 -9.80
CA ILE A 189 -0.20 -8.86 -9.56
C ILE A 189 -1.56 -9.15 -10.22
N GLU A 190 -1.58 -9.74 -11.41
CA GLU A 190 -2.80 -10.07 -12.13
C GLU A 190 -3.68 -11.08 -11.38
N GLU A 191 -3.08 -12.13 -10.83
CA GLU A 191 -3.80 -13.10 -10.00
C GLU A 191 -4.37 -12.44 -8.75
N THR A 192 -3.57 -11.60 -8.09
CA THR A 192 -4.00 -10.84 -6.92
C THR A 192 -5.19 -9.94 -7.24
N VAL A 193 -5.12 -9.19 -8.35
CA VAL A 193 -6.19 -8.30 -8.79
C VAL A 193 -7.48 -9.07 -9.13
N ARG A 194 -7.37 -10.24 -9.78
CA ARG A 194 -8.53 -11.11 -10.04
C ARG A 194 -9.16 -11.62 -8.75
N ALA A 195 -8.34 -12.00 -7.79
CA ALA A 195 -8.80 -12.47 -6.50
C ALA A 195 -9.55 -11.37 -5.72
N VAL A 196 -8.98 -10.17 -5.66
CA VAL A 196 -9.61 -9.00 -5.03
C VAL A 196 -10.95 -8.68 -5.71
N ALA A 197 -10.98 -8.66 -7.06
CA ALA A 197 -12.21 -8.45 -7.80
C ALA A 197 -13.26 -9.52 -7.49
N GLY A 198 -12.85 -10.79 -7.40
CA GLY A 198 -13.72 -11.90 -7.03
C GLY A 198 -14.31 -11.77 -5.62
N ILE A 199 -13.50 -11.38 -4.63
CA ILE A 199 -13.94 -11.11 -3.25
C ILE A 199 -15.02 -10.01 -3.22
N LEU A 200 -14.83 -8.95 -4.00
CA LEU A 200 -15.76 -7.82 -4.07
C LEU A 200 -16.92 -8.03 -5.06
N GLY A 201 -17.06 -9.20 -5.68
CA GLY A 201 -18.09 -9.47 -6.69
C GLY A 201 -17.98 -8.59 -7.95
N LYS A 202 -16.78 -8.07 -8.25
CA LYS A 202 -16.51 -7.21 -9.41
C LYS A 202 -15.86 -8.00 -10.53
N LYS A 203 -16.05 -7.54 -11.77
CA LYS A 203 -15.36 -8.10 -12.95
C LYS A 203 -14.26 -7.14 -13.38
N ILE A 204 -13.04 -7.66 -13.56
CA ILE A 204 -11.91 -6.93 -14.16
C ILE A 204 -11.50 -7.63 -15.44
N SER A 205 -11.34 -6.87 -16.50
CA SER A 205 -10.81 -7.33 -17.76
C SER A 205 -9.42 -6.72 -17.97
N PHE A 206 -8.41 -7.57 -18.15
CA PHE A 206 -7.08 -7.13 -18.59
C PHE A 206 -7.02 -7.16 -20.10
N MET A 207 -6.70 -6.02 -20.69
CA MET A 207 -6.35 -6.02 -22.13
C MET A 207 -4.95 -6.62 -22.29
N HIS A 208 -4.89 -7.90 -22.62
CA HIS A 208 -3.64 -8.56 -22.97
C HIS A 208 -3.25 -8.11 -24.38
N GLN A 209 -2.39 -7.12 -24.49
CA GLN A 209 -1.85 -6.74 -25.82
C GLN A 209 -0.69 -7.65 -26.17
N SER A 210 -0.75 -8.27 -27.36
CA SER A 210 0.35 -9.08 -27.87
C SER A 210 1.63 -8.23 -28.03
N ARG A 211 2.82 -8.84 -27.90
CA ARG A 211 4.12 -8.17 -28.12
C ARG A 211 4.20 -7.42 -29.46
N LYS A 212 3.45 -7.88 -30.45
CA LYS A 212 3.39 -7.28 -31.81
C LYS A 212 2.66 -5.93 -31.78
N SER A 213 1.55 -5.85 -31.07
CA SER A 213 0.79 -4.61 -30.83
C SER A 213 1.59 -3.54 -30.07
N TRP A 214 2.45 -3.95 -29.14
CA TRP A 214 3.35 -3.04 -28.42
C TRP A 214 4.38 -2.37 -29.34
N ARG A 215 5.01 -3.14 -30.27
CA ARG A 215 5.98 -2.59 -31.23
C ARG A 215 5.34 -1.59 -32.16
N GLU A 216 4.16 -1.89 -32.68
CA GLU A 216 3.42 -1.00 -33.59
C GLU A 216 2.97 0.29 -32.87
N LYS A 217 2.52 0.21 -31.62
CA LYS A 217 2.14 1.39 -30.84
C LYS A 217 3.33 2.21 -30.36
N ALA A 218 4.44 1.57 -29.98
CA ALA A 218 5.67 2.27 -29.59
C ALA A 218 6.28 3.07 -30.78
N GLN A 219 6.10 2.62 -32.00
CA GLN A 219 6.53 3.35 -33.21
C GLN A 219 5.65 4.59 -33.47
N ASN A 220 4.41 4.61 -32.99
CA ASN A 220 3.43 5.69 -33.18
C ASN A 220 3.28 6.63 -32.00
N LEU A 221 3.93 6.33 -30.85
CA LEU A 221 3.88 7.16 -29.66
C LEU A 221 5.13 8.04 -29.60
N HIS A 222 4.97 9.33 -29.92
CA HIS A 222 5.88 10.33 -29.40
C HIS A 222 5.90 10.21 -27.88
N MET A 223 7.11 10.02 -27.33
CA MET A 223 7.36 9.85 -25.89
C MET A 223 6.58 10.86 -25.07
N GLY A 224 5.71 10.40 -24.21
CA GLY A 224 5.03 11.29 -23.26
C GLY A 224 3.75 10.83 -22.60
N ARG A 225 3.16 9.68 -22.94
CA ARG A 225 1.86 9.33 -22.35
C ARG A 225 1.73 7.86 -21.95
N ASN A 226 1.54 7.66 -20.65
CA ASN A 226 0.76 6.58 -20.03
C ASN A 226 1.30 5.14 -20.15
N ILE A 227 2.55 4.90 -19.81
CA ILE A 227 3.04 3.53 -19.57
C ILE A 227 3.29 3.37 -18.07
N CYS A 228 2.52 2.51 -17.41
CA CYS A 228 2.79 2.07 -16.06
C CYS A 228 3.11 0.57 -16.09
N GLY A 229 4.36 0.21 -15.73
CA GLY A 229 4.75 -1.18 -15.56
C GLY A 229 4.51 -2.12 -16.76
N GLY A 230 4.56 -1.62 -18.01
CA GLY A 230 4.32 -2.43 -19.20
C GLY A 230 2.85 -2.58 -19.60
N TYR A 231 1.93 -1.92 -18.91
CA TYR A 231 0.50 -1.88 -19.25
C TYR A 231 0.11 -0.53 -19.86
N ILE A 232 -0.71 -0.53 -20.91
CA ILE A 232 -1.37 0.68 -21.41
C ILE A 232 -2.62 0.87 -20.55
N LEU A 233 -2.67 1.96 -19.81
CA LEU A 233 -3.85 2.36 -19.06
C LEU A 233 -4.82 3.05 -20.02
N GLY A 234 -6.10 2.71 -19.94
CA GLY A 234 -7.15 3.43 -20.68
C GLY A 234 -7.24 4.89 -20.23
N ASP A 235 -8.00 5.69 -20.95
CA ASP A 235 -8.14 7.16 -20.80
C ASP A 235 -8.49 7.64 -19.38
N SER A 236 -8.93 6.74 -18.49
CA SER A 236 -9.26 7.05 -17.09
C SER A 236 -8.05 7.39 -16.20
N CYS A 237 -6.82 7.13 -16.66
CA CYS A 237 -5.57 7.43 -15.93
C CYS A 237 -4.77 8.59 -16.53
N ALA A 238 -5.34 9.36 -17.44
CA ALA A 238 -4.70 10.57 -17.94
C ALA A 238 -4.63 11.64 -16.83
N PRO A 239 -3.48 12.32 -16.62
CA PRO A 239 -3.41 13.41 -15.70
C PRO A 239 -4.35 14.53 -16.15
N LYS A 240 -5.29 14.94 -15.29
CA LYS A 240 -6.01 16.18 -15.51
C LYS A 240 -5.00 17.31 -15.36
N HIS A 241 -4.73 18.04 -16.42
CA HIS A 241 -3.97 19.26 -16.34
C HIS A 241 -4.68 20.20 -15.36
N SER A 242 -4.07 20.43 -14.21
CA SER A 242 -4.40 21.60 -13.41
C SER A 242 -3.75 22.78 -14.13
N SER A 243 -4.56 23.59 -14.78
CA SER A 243 -4.17 24.94 -15.21
C SER A 243 -3.84 25.76 -13.97
N PHE A 244 -2.61 26.20 -13.89
CA PHE A 244 -2.23 27.43 -13.19
C PHE A 244 -2.28 28.56 -14.17
#